data_3a2b4b29e7845022cc108992a9ad34d3
#
_entry.id   3a2b4b29e7845022cc108992a9ad34d3
#
_cell.length_a   1.000
_cell.length_b   1.000
_cell.length_c   1.000
_cell.angle_alpha   90.00
_cell.angle_beta   90.00
_cell.angle_gamma   90.00
#
_symmetry.space_group_name_H-M   'P 1'
#
loop_
_entity.id
_entity.type
_entity.pdbx_description
1 polymer ?
#
loop_
_entity_poly.entity_id
_entity_poly.type
_entity_poly.pdbx_seq_one_letter_code
_entity_poly.pdbx_strand_id
1 'polypeptide(L)'
;VTAFLGILDTRTGELVYANAGHNPPYTVGVDAAPQPLPLTQGMALGVLPELAYLTQTVQLRRGDLLFAYTDGVTEAFNVHQQAFGEGRLEDLLRQHVNLTPQALVQEVFDQLFAFAKAAPQSDDITVAAMRWGSANANTNGYLPENTPS
;
A
#
# COMPACT_ATOMS: atom_id res chain seq x y z
N VAL A 1 -6.48 6.87 17.36
CA VAL A 1 -6.46 5.89 16.25
C VAL A 1 -5.83 6.55 15.04
N THR A 2 -4.88 5.88 14.34
CA THR A 2 -4.37 6.32 13.04
C THR A 2 -5.26 5.79 11.93
N ALA A 3 -5.36 6.50 10.82
CA ALA A 3 -6.15 6.07 9.68
C ALA A 3 -5.59 6.63 8.34
N PHE A 4 -5.71 5.83 7.30
CA PHE A 4 -5.55 6.26 5.92
C PHE A 4 -6.87 6.03 5.18
N LEU A 5 -7.36 7.05 4.48
CA LEU A 5 -8.54 6.97 3.65
C LEU A 5 -8.19 7.40 2.23
N GLY A 6 -8.45 6.55 1.25
CA GLY A 6 -8.25 6.84 -0.16
C GLY A 6 -9.49 6.54 -1.00
N ILE A 7 -9.78 7.39 -1.97
CA ILE A 7 -10.82 7.19 -2.97
C ILE A 7 -10.14 7.15 -4.33
N LEU A 8 -10.23 6.01 -5.00
CA LEU A 8 -9.65 5.80 -6.33
C LEU A 8 -10.74 5.87 -7.40
N ASP A 9 -10.59 6.78 -8.36
CA ASP A 9 -11.34 6.69 -9.61
C ASP A 9 -10.71 5.60 -10.50
N THR A 10 -11.39 4.47 -10.60
CA THR A 10 -10.90 3.29 -11.34
C THR A 10 -10.87 3.50 -12.85
N ARG A 11 -11.47 4.55 -13.40
CA ARG A 11 -11.41 4.89 -14.82
C ARG A 11 -10.16 5.71 -15.15
N THR A 12 -9.81 6.63 -14.28
CA THR A 12 -8.72 7.59 -14.51
C THR A 12 -7.42 7.21 -13.79
N GLY A 13 -7.51 6.47 -12.66
CA GLY A 13 -6.37 6.20 -11.79
C GLY A 13 -6.06 7.35 -10.82
N GLU A 14 -6.94 8.34 -10.74
CA GLU A 14 -6.81 9.40 -9.75
C GLU A 14 -7.11 8.86 -8.36
N LEU A 15 -6.19 9.01 -7.43
CA LEU A 15 -6.33 8.66 -6.02
C LEU A 15 -6.35 9.94 -5.19
N VAL A 16 -7.50 10.27 -4.62
CA VAL A 16 -7.64 11.34 -3.61
C VAL A 16 -7.58 10.70 -2.24
N TYR A 17 -6.73 11.20 -1.34
CA TYR A 17 -6.56 10.59 -0.03
C TYR A 17 -6.31 11.61 1.08
N ALA A 18 -6.59 11.18 2.31
CA ALA A 18 -6.19 11.84 3.56
C ALA A 18 -5.48 10.83 4.47
N ASN A 19 -4.51 11.31 5.23
CA ASN A 19 -3.78 10.49 6.20
C ASN A 19 -3.87 11.13 7.58
N ALA A 20 -4.41 10.39 8.52
CA ALA A 20 -4.56 10.76 9.92
C ALA A 20 -3.48 10.05 10.78
N GLY A 21 -2.22 10.36 10.53
CA GLY A 21 -1.08 9.85 11.31
C GLY A 21 -0.78 8.35 11.09
N HIS A 22 -1.27 7.75 10.01
CA HIS A 22 -0.96 6.37 9.63
C HIS A 22 0.32 6.33 8.79
N ASN A 23 1.01 5.18 8.78
CA ASN A 23 2.16 4.96 7.90
C ASN A 23 1.76 5.25 6.45
N PRO A 24 2.50 6.10 5.71
CA PRO A 24 2.14 6.43 4.35
C PRO A 24 2.22 5.18 3.46
N PRO A 25 1.16 4.84 2.70
CA PRO A 25 1.24 3.78 1.72
C PRO A 25 2.31 4.08 0.66
N TYR A 26 2.88 3.03 0.09
CA TYR A 26 3.80 3.15 -1.05
C TYR A 26 3.04 3.04 -2.37
N THR A 27 3.44 3.84 -3.35
CA THR A 27 3.18 3.58 -4.76
C THR A 27 4.41 2.92 -5.37
N VAL A 28 4.20 1.84 -6.12
CA VAL A 28 5.28 1.08 -6.76
C VAL A 28 4.96 0.93 -8.24
N GLY A 29 5.70 1.64 -9.07
CA GLY A 29 5.65 1.49 -10.52
C GLY A 29 6.57 0.37 -11.00
N VAL A 30 6.28 -0.21 -12.17
CA VAL A 30 7.08 -1.32 -12.73
C VAL A 30 8.55 -0.93 -12.96
N ASP A 31 8.79 0.33 -13.37
CA ASP A 31 10.12 0.85 -13.67
C ASP A 31 10.54 1.97 -12.71
N ALA A 32 9.92 2.05 -11.54
CA ALA A 32 10.19 3.10 -10.57
C ALA A 32 10.48 2.52 -9.18
N ALA A 33 11.32 3.21 -8.42
CA ALA A 33 11.52 2.87 -7.02
C ALA A 33 10.20 3.07 -6.24
N PRO A 34 9.95 2.26 -5.19
CA PRO A 34 8.84 2.51 -4.27
C PRO A 34 8.89 3.96 -3.76
N GLN A 35 7.75 4.64 -3.79
CA GLN A 35 7.63 6.00 -3.30
C GLN A 35 6.52 6.06 -2.25
N PRO A 36 6.81 6.50 -1.02
CA PRO A 36 5.74 6.73 -0.05
C PRO A 36 4.83 7.86 -0.55
N LEU A 37 3.54 7.73 -0.35
CA LEU A 37 2.61 8.82 -0.64
C LEU A 37 2.98 10.04 0.20
N PRO A 38 2.95 11.25 -0.37
CA PRO A 38 3.17 12.48 0.39
C PRO A 38 2.28 12.54 1.63
N LEU A 39 2.85 12.96 2.76
CA LEU A 39 2.08 13.13 3.98
C LEU A 39 1.08 14.29 3.81
N THR A 40 -0.15 14.04 4.22
CA THR A 40 -1.13 15.11 4.41
C THR A 40 -0.96 15.72 5.80
N GLN A 41 -1.39 16.97 5.99
CA GLN A 41 -1.40 17.56 7.31
C GLN A 41 -2.53 16.93 8.14
N GLY A 42 -2.18 16.04 9.03
CA GLY A 42 -3.15 15.34 9.88
C GLY A 42 -2.44 14.58 11.00
N MET A 43 -3.03 14.62 12.20
CA MET A 43 -2.63 13.79 13.33
C MET A 43 -3.66 12.67 13.51
N ALA A 44 -3.34 11.71 14.38
CA ALA A 44 -4.25 10.61 14.69
C ALA A 44 -5.67 11.11 15.05
N LEU A 45 -6.66 10.34 14.66
CA LEU A 45 -8.07 10.64 14.94
C LEU A 45 -8.31 10.71 16.45
N GLY A 46 -9.12 11.69 16.87
CA GLY A 46 -9.53 11.84 18.27
C GLY A 46 -8.50 12.52 19.18
N VAL A 47 -7.38 13.05 18.64
CA VAL A 47 -6.39 13.82 19.43
C VAL A 47 -6.88 15.25 19.66
N LEU A 48 -7.44 15.88 18.64
CA LEU A 48 -8.04 17.22 18.72
C LEU A 48 -9.48 17.16 18.23
N PRO A 49 -10.42 17.84 18.93
CA PRO A 49 -11.77 18.03 18.40
C PRO A 49 -11.71 18.94 17.16
N GLU A 50 -12.58 18.68 16.20
CA GLU A 50 -12.78 19.52 15.01
C GLU A 50 -11.54 19.73 14.12
N LEU A 51 -10.56 18.79 14.16
CA LEU A 51 -9.41 18.84 13.27
C LEU A 51 -9.86 18.57 11.83
N ALA A 52 -9.59 19.51 10.93
CA ALA A 52 -9.78 19.30 9.50
C ALA A 52 -8.63 18.49 8.90
N TYR A 53 -8.96 17.42 8.19
CA TYR A 53 -7.99 16.61 7.46
C TYR A 53 -7.89 17.07 6.02
N LEU A 54 -6.70 17.49 5.61
CA LEU A 54 -6.44 17.90 4.24
C LEU A 54 -6.30 16.67 3.34
N THR A 55 -6.80 16.80 2.13
CA THR A 55 -6.63 15.77 1.10
C THR A 55 -5.48 16.11 0.17
N GLN A 56 -4.88 15.07 -0.40
CA GLN A 56 -3.98 15.18 -1.54
C GLN A 56 -4.45 14.27 -2.67
N THR A 57 -3.95 14.55 -3.88
CA THR A 57 -4.26 13.78 -5.07
C THR A 57 -2.98 13.28 -5.69
N VAL A 58 -2.97 12.01 -6.07
CA VAL A 58 -1.90 11.39 -6.84
C VAL A 58 -2.48 10.66 -8.05
N GLN A 59 -1.77 10.71 -9.16
CA GLN A 59 -2.14 10.01 -10.38
C GLN A 59 -1.40 8.67 -10.45
N LEU A 60 -2.11 7.57 -10.29
CA LEU A 60 -1.56 6.24 -10.56
C LEU A 60 -1.51 5.99 -12.07
N ARG A 61 -0.47 5.31 -12.53
CA ARG A 61 -0.35 4.80 -13.89
C ARG A 61 -0.87 3.37 -13.94
N ARG A 62 -1.35 2.94 -15.11
CA ARG A 62 -1.78 1.55 -15.28
C ARG A 62 -0.64 0.59 -14.97
N GLY A 63 -0.91 -0.39 -14.10
CA GLY A 63 0.08 -1.32 -13.60
C GLY A 63 0.71 -0.91 -12.26
N ASP A 64 0.55 0.35 -11.82
CA ASP A 64 1.06 0.76 -10.51
C ASP A 64 0.35 0.00 -9.39
N LEU A 65 1.14 -0.30 -8.37
CA LEU A 65 0.70 -0.96 -7.16
C LEU A 65 0.65 0.05 -6.02
N LEU A 66 -0.44 0.06 -5.27
CA LEU A 66 -0.57 0.74 -3.98
C LEU A 66 -0.41 -0.31 -2.89
N PHE A 67 0.54 -0.07 -1.96
CA PHE A 67 0.85 -0.95 -0.86
C PHE A 67 0.68 -0.20 0.46
N ALA A 68 -0.25 -0.65 1.30
CA ALA A 68 -0.52 -0.10 2.63
C ALA A 68 -0.15 -1.12 3.71
N TYR A 69 0.33 -0.64 4.85
CA TYR A 69 0.83 -1.48 5.92
C TYR A 69 0.72 -0.77 7.27
N THR A 70 0.68 -1.54 8.36
CA THR A 70 0.83 -1.03 9.73
C THR A 70 2.30 -1.04 10.15
N ASP A 71 2.64 -0.25 11.15
CA ASP A 71 3.97 -0.14 11.75
C ASP A 71 4.54 -1.49 12.21
N GLY A 72 3.67 -2.46 12.58
CA GLY A 72 4.09 -3.83 12.87
C GLY A 72 4.92 -4.50 11.78
N VAL A 73 4.86 -4.01 10.50
CA VAL A 73 5.76 -4.48 9.43
C VAL A 73 7.17 -3.96 9.64
N THR A 74 7.34 -2.65 9.79
CA THR A 74 8.66 -2.00 9.89
C THR A 74 9.26 -2.13 11.28
N GLU A 75 8.44 -2.29 12.31
CA GLU A 75 8.84 -2.49 13.70
C GLU A 75 8.90 -3.97 14.12
N ALA A 76 8.79 -4.91 13.18
CA ALA A 76 9.09 -6.30 13.44
C ALA A 76 10.58 -6.47 13.82
N PHE A 77 10.87 -7.00 14.99
CA PHE A 77 12.23 -7.21 15.48
C PHE A 77 12.70 -8.65 15.26
N ASN A 78 13.99 -8.80 15.00
CA ASN A 78 14.64 -10.11 15.03
C ASN A 78 15.19 -10.41 16.43
N VAL A 79 15.79 -11.62 16.60
CA VAL A 79 16.39 -12.05 17.86
C VAL A 79 17.59 -11.19 18.31
N HIS A 80 18.13 -10.34 17.45
CA HIS A 80 19.20 -9.39 17.74
C HIS A 80 18.68 -7.99 18.02
N GLN A 81 17.38 -7.80 18.23
CA GLN A 81 16.73 -6.51 18.44
C GLN A 81 16.93 -5.51 17.29
N GLN A 82 17.07 -6.00 16.07
CA GLN A 82 17.12 -5.18 14.87
C GLN A 82 15.71 -5.12 14.27
N ALA A 83 15.22 -3.92 13.97
CA ALA A 83 13.96 -3.75 13.28
C ALA A 83 14.06 -4.15 11.79
N PHE A 84 12.96 -4.61 11.21
CA PHE A 84 12.86 -4.86 9.77
C PHE A 84 13.16 -3.58 9.00
N GLY A 85 12.46 -2.51 9.33
CA GLY A 85 12.70 -1.15 8.85
C GLY A 85 12.17 -0.89 7.43
N GLU A 86 12.04 0.39 7.10
CA GLU A 86 11.54 0.84 5.80
C GLU A 86 12.45 0.42 4.64
N GLY A 87 13.77 0.46 4.81
CA GLY A 87 14.71 0.11 3.74
C GLY A 87 14.55 -1.33 3.23
N ARG A 88 14.34 -2.30 4.14
CA ARG A 88 14.07 -3.69 3.73
C ARG A 88 12.72 -3.83 3.06
N LEU A 89 11.72 -3.10 3.54
CA LEU A 89 10.40 -3.06 2.91
C LEU A 89 10.48 -2.50 1.49
N GLU A 90 11.16 -1.38 1.29
CA GLU A 90 11.35 -0.77 -0.03
C GLU A 90 12.10 -1.69 -0.99
N ASP A 91 13.17 -2.35 -0.53
CA ASP A 91 13.91 -3.30 -1.34
C ASP A 91 13.04 -4.50 -1.74
N LEU A 92 12.23 -5.02 -0.82
CA LEU A 92 11.29 -6.09 -1.08
C LEU A 92 10.25 -5.67 -2.12
N LEU A 93 9.61 -4.51 -1.95
CA LEU A 93 8.63 -3.99 -2.89
C LEU A 93 9.23 -3.79 -4.29
N ARG A 94 10.46 -3.27 -4.38
CA ARG A 94 11.18 -3.09 -5.64
C ARG A 94 11.46 -4.41 -6.35
N GLN A 95 11.92 -5.42 -5.61
CA GLN A 95 12.27 -6.74 -6.17
C GLN A 95 11.05 -7.51 -6.65
N HIS A 96 9.89 -7.31 -6.01
CA HIS A 96 8.69 -8.10 -6.22
C HIS A 96 7.54 -7.33 -6.87
N VAL A 97 7.82 -6.16 -7.49
CA VAL A 97 6.80 -5.30 -8.12
C VAL A 97 5.94 -6.03 -9.18
N ASN A 98 6.48 -7.08 -9.81
CA ASN A 98 5.78 -7.83 -10.86
C ASN A 98 4.87 -8.94 -10.31
N LEU A 99 4.90 -9.24 -9.02
CA LEU A 99 4.00 -10.21 -8.41
C LEU A 99 2.55 -9.71 -8.43
N THR A 100 1.59 -10.63 -8.39
CA THR A 100 0.21 -10.26 -8.12
C THR A 100 0.10 -9.66 -6.71
N PRO A 101 -0.91 -8.80 -6.42
CA PRO A 101 -1.08 -8.25 -5.08
C PRO A 101 -1.12 -9.32 -3.98
N GLN A 102 -1.81 -10.44 -4.22
CA GLN A 102 -1.86 -11.56 -3.27
C GLN A 102 -0.48 -12.20 -3.04
N ALA A 103 0.27 -12.44 -4.12
CA ALA A 103 1.59 -13.03 -4.02
C ALA A 103 2.58 -12.08 -3.33
N LEU A 104 2.47 -10.77 -3.55
CA LEU A 104 3.29 -9.79 -2.87
C LEU A 104 2.99 -9.75 -1.36
N VAL A 105 1.71 -9.76 -0.97
CA VAL A 105 1.32 -9.82 0.45
C VAL A 105 1.91 -11.07 1.12
N GLN A 106 1.83 -12.24 0.45
CA GLN A 106 2.42 -13.47 0.99
C GLN A 106 3.94 -13.35 1.12
N GLU A 107 4.62 -12.80 0.11
CA GLU A 107 6.08 -12.61 0.15
C GLU A 107 6.51 -11.70 1.29
N VAL A 108 5.75 -10.62 1.55
CA VAL A 108 6.02 -9.73 2.70
C VAL A 108 5.97 -10.50 4.01
N PHE A 109 4.93 -11.32 4.23
CA PHE A 109 4.84 -12.14 5.43
C PHE A 109 5.96 -13.16 5.52
N ASP A 110 6.31 -13.84 4.43
CA ASP A 110 7.37 -14.85 4.41
C ASP A 110 8.73 -14.21 4.77
N GLN A 111 9.03 -13.04 4.23
CA GLN A 111 10.25 -12.29 4.55
C GLN A 111 10.27 -11.78 6.00
N LEU A 112 9.14 -11.30 6.51
CA LEU A 112 9.03 -10.88 7.91
C LEU A 112 9.25 -12.05 8.87
N PHE A 113 8.61 -13.19 8.63
CA PHE A 113 8.79 -14.37 9.48
C PHE A 113 10.21 -14.94 9.39
N ALA A 114 10.80 -14.94 8.19
CA ALA A 114 12.19 -15.34 8.01
C ALA A 114 13.18 -14.40 8.74
N PHE A 115 12.88 -13.12 8.79
CA PHE A 115 13.66 -12.11 9.50
C PHE A 115 13.49 -12.20 11.03
N ALA A 116 12.26 -12.27 11.51
CA ALA A 116 11.94 -12.32 12.93
C ALA A 116 12.39 -13.64 13.57
N LYS A 117 12.29 -14.76 12.84
CA LYS A 117 12.59 -16.13 13.33
C LYS A 117 11.82 -16.45 14.61
N ALA A 118 12.53 -16.65 15.72
CA ALA A 118 11.96 -16.97 17.03
C ALA A 118 11.70 -15.73 17.91
N ALA A 119 11.88 -14.52 17.39
CA ALA A 119 11.54 -13.31 18.13
C ALA A 119 10.00 -13.23 18.29
N PRO A 120 9.50 -12.82 19.45
CA PRO A 120 8.06 -12.62 19.63
C PRO A 120 7.59 -11.46 18.74
N GLN A 121 6.38 -11.60 18.19
CA GLN A 121 5.74 -10.51 17.45
C GLN A 121 5.50 -9.32 18.40
N SER A 122 5.92 -8.13 17.98
CA SER A 122 5.86 -6.90 18.79
C SER A 122 4.52 -6.17 18.66
N ASP A 123 3.88 -6.27 17.49
CA ASP A 123 2.61 -5.58 17.19
C ASP A 123 1.82 -6.32 16.09
N ASP A 124 0.56 -5.92 15.89
CA ASP A 124 -0.29 -6.48 14.85
C ASP A 124 0.20 -6.07 13.45
N ILE A 125 0.37 -7.06 12.58
CA ILE A 125 0.83 -6.88 11.21
C ILE A 125 -0.35 -6.92 10.27
N THR A 126 -0.65 -5.79 9.64
CA THR A 126 -1.64 -5.69 8.58
C THR A 126 -0.99 -5.20 7.30
N VAL A 127 -1.28 -5.87 6.20
CA VAL A 127 -0.77 -5.54 4.86
C VAL A 127 -1.91 -5.58 3.86
N ALA A 128 -2.00 -4.57 3.01
CA ALA A 128 -2.92 -4.53 1.89
C ALA A 128 -2.18 -4.10 0.62
N ALA A 129 -2.46 -4.79 -0.48
CA ALA A 129 -1.89 -4.45 -1.78
C ALA A 129 -2.99 -4.40 -2.84
N MET A 130 -2.92 -3.39 -3.70
CA MET A 130 -3.85 -3.20 -4.81
C MET A 130 -3.07 -2.79 -6.05
N ARG A 131 -3.38 -3.36 -7.21
CA ARG A 131 -2.85 -2.92 -8.50
C ARG A 131 -3.96 -2.29 -9.33
N TRP A 132 -3.75 -1.07 -9.79
CA TRP A 132 -4.71 -0.41 -10.65
C TRP A 132 -4.44 -0.71 -12.12
N GLY A 133 -5.40 -1.35 -12.76
CA GLY A 133 -5.26 -1.80 -14.14
C GLY A 133 -4.21 -2.91 -14.27
N SER A 134 -4.39 -3.77 -15.25
CA SER A 134 -3.39 -4.76 -15.62
C SER A 134 -2.50 -4.14 -16.70
N ALA A 135 -1.18 -4.32 -16.62
CA ALA A 135 -0.27 -4.02 -17.73
C ALA A 135 -0.60 -4.87 -18.96
N ASN A 136 -1.36 -5.97 -18.77
CA ASN A 136 -1.86 -6.90 -19.78
C ASN A 136 -3.37 -7.13 -19.63
N ALA A 137 -4.18 -6.08 -19.58
CA ALA A 137 -5.60 -6.23 -19.84
C ALA A 137 -5.80 -6.43 -21.34
N ASN A 138 -5.75 -7.70 -21.76
CA ASN A 138 -6.39 -8.10 -22.99
C ASN A 138 -7.84 -7.64 -22.88
N THR A 139 -8.19 -6.58 -23.60
CA THR A 139 -9.53 -6.05 -23.73
C THR A 139 -10.36 -7.06 -24.55
N ASN A 140 -10.67 -8.21 -23.96
CA ASN A 140 -11.75 -9.04 -24.45
C ASN A 140 -13.04 -8.44 -23.89
N GLY A 141 -13.69 -7.75 -24.81
CA GLY A 141 -14.91 -7.01 -24.65
C GLY A 141 -16.00 -7.73 -23.86
N TYR A 142 -16.50 -7.01 -22.89
CA TYR A 142 -17.89 -7.09 -22.52
C TYR A 142 -18.56 -5.80 -23.00
N LEU A 143 -18.95 -5.79 -24.27
CA LEU A 143 -19.97 -4.87 -24.75
C LEU A 143 -21.30 -5.54 -24.43
N PRO A 144 -22.20 -4.94 -23.64
CA PRO A 144 -23.58 -5.40 -23.59
C PRO A 144 -24.19 -5.14 -24.99
N GLU A 145 -24.60 -6.21 -25.67
CA GLU A 145 -25.42 -6.10 -26.84
C GLU A 145 -26.78 -5.48 -26.48
N ASN A 146 -26.94 -4.20 -26.79
CA ASN A 146 -28.22 -3.57 -26.89
C ASN A 146 -28.81 -3.98 -28.23
N THR A 147 -29.68 -4.96 -28.23
CA THR A 147 -30.64 -5.23 -29.33
C THR A 147 -31.91 -4.43 -29.06
N PRO A 148 -32.28 -3.45 -29.89
CA PRO A 148 -33.65 -2.94 -29.92
C PRO A 148 -34.48 -3.78 -30.88
N SER A 149 -35.61 -4.21 -30.40
CA SER A 149 -36.75 -4.66 -31.21
C SER A 149 -37.61 -3.49 -31.56
#